data_d6e76595f7d3521d664358a8b0f80245
#
_entry.id   d6e76595f7d3521d664358a8b0f80245
#
_cell.length_a   1.000
_cell.length_b   1.000
_cell.length_c   1.000
_cell.angle_alpha   90.00
_cell.angle_beta   90.00
_cell.angle_gamma   90.00
#
_symmetry.space_group_name_H-M   'P 1'
#
loop_
_entity.id
_entity.type
_entity.pdbx_description
1 polymer ?
#
loop_
_entity_poly.entity_id
_entity_poly.type
_entity_poly.pdbx_seq_one_letter_code
_entity_poly.pdbx_strand_id
1 'polypeptide(L)'
;MIVVYAAHELALAQEGGAQGLRDANILESAVNRARTRYTYSPQSTVAQLAAAHAYGIVRDHPFVDGNKRTAYLVAEAFCNLNGWLSAADDMESIIIFRALAANEIEEEGLAKWFGRHLKRM
;
A
#
# COMPACT_ATOMS: atom_id res chain seq x y z
N MET A 1 -1.62 -9.96 7.80
CA MET A 1 -2.98 -10.21 7.28
C MET A 1 -4.06 -9.46 8.05
N ILE A 2 -4.02 -9.50 9.39
CA ILE A 2 -4.97 -8.73 10.24
C ILE A 2 -4.94 -7.23 9.90
N VAL A 3 -3.76 -6.66 9.73
CA VAL A 3 -3.60 -5.23 9.38
C VAL A 3 -4.29 -4.92 8.05
N VAL A 4 -4.19 -5.81 7.08
CA VAL A 4 -4.80 -5.60 5.77
C VAL A 4 -6.32 -5.61 5.86
N TYR A 5 -6.90 -6.55 6.60
CA TYR A 5 -8.35 -6.59 6.79
C TYR A 5 -8.86 -5.38 7.56
N ALA A 6 -8.13 -4.96 8.61
CA ALA A 6 -8.50 -3.75 9.36
C ALA A 6 -8.42 -2.50 8.50
N ALA A 7 -7.40 -2.40 7.66
CA ALA A 7 -7.25 -1.29 6.72
C ALA A 7 -8.39 -1.26 5.70
N HIS A 8 -8.81 -2.43 5.19
CA HIS A 8 -9.92 -2.51 4.25
C HIS A 8 -11.23 -2.08 4.91
N GLU A 9 -11.52 -2.52 6.14
CA GLU A 9 -12.69 -2.07 6.88
C GLU A 9 -12.70 -0.55 7.04
N LEU A 10 -11.56 0.02 7.43
CA LEU A 10 -11.44 1.45 7.60
C LEU A 10 -11.62 2.19 6.28
N ALA A 11 -11.07 1.67 5.19
CA ALA A 11 -11.22 2.27 3.86
C ALA A 11 -12.70 2.35 3.45
N LEU A 12 -13.45 1.27 3.65
CA LEU A 12 -14.88 1.26 3.34
C LEU A 12 -15.67 2.19 4.24
N ALA A 13 -15.30 2.28 5.52
CA ALA A 13 -15.95 3.20 6.46
C ALA A 13 -15.73 4.67 6.08
N GLN A 14 -14.56 5.00 5.56
CA GLN A 14 -14.21 6.38 5.17
C GLN A 14 -14.79 6.79 3.83
N GLU A 15 -14.79 5.90 2.85
CA GLU A 15 -15.12 6.24 1.47
C GLU A 15 -16.34 5.50 0.92
N GLY A 16 -16.86 4.54 1.68
CA GLY A 16 -17.93 3.68 1.20
C GLY A 16 -17.42 2.60 0.28
N GLY A 17 -18.32 1.89 -0.37
CA GLY A 17 -17.99 0.84 -1.31
C GLY A 17 -18.51 -0.52 -0.89
N ALA A 18 -18.43 -1.48 -1.79
CA ALA A 18 -18.91 -2.84 -1.57
C ALA A 18 -17.93 -3.65 -0.74
N GLN A 19 -18.47 -4.39 0.23
CA GLN A 19 -17.68 -5.31 1.03
C GLN A 19 -17.32 -6.57 0.22
N GLY A 20 -16.29 -7.25 0.65
CA GLY A 20 -15.98 -8.57 0.15
C GLY A 20 -14.57 -8.70 -0.39
N LEU A 21 -14.09 -9.92 -0.28
CA LEU A 21 -12.82 -10.37 -0.81
C LEU A 21 -13.08 -11.00 -2.18
N ARG A 22 -12.36 -10.54 -3.19
CA ARG A 22 -12.53 -11.06 -4.54
C ARG A 22 -11.87 -12.43 -4.69
N ASP A 23 -10.68 -12.58 -4.10
CA ASP A 23 -9.93 -13.84 -4.17
C ASP A 23 -8.88 -13.88 -3.06
N ALA A 24 -8.98 -14.91 -2.20
CA ALA A 24 -8.07 -15.05 -1.07
C ALA A 24 -6.63 -15.33 -1.51
N ASN A 25 -6.44 -16.06 -2.60
CA ASN A 25 -5.09 -16.35 -3.12
C ASN A 25 -4.43 -15.09 -3.68
N ILE A 26 -5.22 -14.24 -4.33
CA ILE A 26 -4.73 -12.95 -4.81
C ILE A 26 -4.31 -12.07 -3.63
N LEU A 27 -5.12 -12.03 -2.57
CA LEU A 27 -4.78 -11.27 -1.37
C LEU A 27 -3.47 -11.77 -0.74
N GLU A 28 -3.33 -13.06 -0.59
CA GLU A 28 -2.10 -13.65 -0.03
C GLU A 28 -0.89 -13.28 -0.87
N SER A 29 -0.99 -13.39 -2.18
CA SER A 29 0.08 -13.04 -3.11
C SER A 29 0.45 -11.56 -2.99
N ALA A 30 -0.55 -10.67 -2.93
CA ALA A 30 -0.33 -9.23 -2.80
C ALA A 30 0.38 -8.90 -1.48
N VAL A 31 -0.06 -9.50 -0.38
CA VAL A 31 0.53 -9.26 0.94
C VAL A 31 1.96 -9.79 1.02
N ASN A 32 2.24 -10.93 0.38
CA ASN A 32 3.58 -11.54 0.42
C ASN A 32 4.58 -10.85 -0.49
N ARG A 33 4.16 -9.93 -1.35
CA ARG A 33 5.04 -9.25 -2.28
C ARG A 33 6.20 -8.54 -1.59
N ALA A 34 5.94 -7.79 -0.52
CA ALA A 34 6.98 -7.09 0.22
C ALA A 34 7.90 -8.06 0.95
N ARG A 35 7.36 -9.12 1.52
CA ARG A 35 8.15 -10.16 2.17
C ARG A 35 9.11 -10.82 1.20
N THR A 36 8.63 -11.14 0.00
CA THR A 36 9.45 -11.73 -1.05
C THR A 36 10.57 -10.77 -1.45
N ARG A 37 10.25 -9.50 -1.63
CA ARG A 37 11.25 -8.49 -1.96
C ARG A 37 12.33 -8.41 -0.88
N TYR A 38 11.95 -8.39 0.38
CA TYR A 38 12.90 -8.34 1.49
C TYR A 38 13.80 -9.57 1.52
N THR A 39 13.25 -10.74 1.23
CA THR A 39 14.00 -11.99 1.20
C THR A 39 15.10 -11.96 0.14
N TYR A 40 14.79 -11.47 -1.05
CA TYR A 40 15.76 -11.38 -2.15
C TYR A 40 16.65 -10.14 -2.10
N SER A 41 16.20 -9.10 -1.44
CA SER A 41 16.92 -7.82 -1.35
C SER A 41 16.83 -7.27 0.08
N PRO A 42 17.59 -7.85 1.03
CA PRO A 42 17.49 -7.45 2.45
C PRO A 42 17.88 -5.99 2.70
N GLN A 43 18.59 -5.35 1.77
CA GLN A 43 18.96 -3.95 1.86
C GLN A 43 17.83 -2.99 1.44
N SER A 44 16.67 -3.52 1.07
CA SER A 44 15.54 -2.67 0.67
C SER A 44 15.16 -1.67 1.76
N THR A 45 14.90 -0.44 1.36
CA THR A 45 14.51 0.63 2.29
C THR A 45 13.06 0.46 2.73
N VAL A 46 12.68 1.15 3.80
CA VAL A 46 11.27 1.17 4.24
C VAL A 46 10.37 1.70 3.12
N ALA A 47 10.82 2.74 2.40
CA ALA A 47 10.06 3.28 1.28
C ALA A 47 9.82 2.24 0.18
N GLN A 48 10.84 1.46 -0.15
CA GLN A 48 10.73 0.41 -1.16
C GLN A 48 9.78 -0.70 -0.72
N LEU A 49 9.84 -1.11 0.54
CA LEU A 49 8.95 -2.16 1.05
C LEU A 49 7.51 -1.67 1.21
N ALA A 50 7.31 -0.41 1.61
CA ALA A 50 5.99 0.20 1.66
C ALA A 50 5.37 0.24 0.25
N ALA A 51 6.16 0.61 -0.74
CA ALA A 51 5.71 0.63 -2.13
C ALA A 51 5.35 -0.77 -2.63
N ALA A 52 6.10 -1.80 -2.22
CA ALA A 52 5.79 -3.18 -2.59
C ALA A 52 4.44 -3.62 -2.03
N HIS A 53 4.14 -3.28 -0.77
CA HIS A 53 2.84 -3.56 -0.16
C HIS A 53 1.71 -2.90 -0.94
N ALA A 54 1.83 -1.61 -1.18
CA ALA A 54 0.79 -0.83 -1.87
C ALA A 54 0.61 -1.30 -3.31
N TYR A 55 1.71 -1.51 -4.01
CA TYR A 55 1.67 -1.92 -5.41
C TYR A 55 0.93 -3.23 -5.59
N GLY A 56 1.22 -4.22 -4.75
CA GLY A 56 0.55 -5.53 -4.82
C GLY A 56 -0.96 -5.40 -4.67
N ILE A 57 -1.42 -4.63 -3.69
CA ILE A 57 -2.87 -4.46 -3.46
C ILE A 57 -3.54 -3.71 -4.61
N VAL A 58 -2.92 -2.64 -5.09
CA VAL A 58 -3.51 -1.85 -6.19
C VAL A 58 -3.55 -2.64 -7.49
N ARG A 59 -2.47 -3.38 -7.81
CA ARG A 59 -2.39 -4.12 -9.09
C ARG A 59 -3.24 -5.37 -9.09
N ASP A 60 -3.27 -6.11 -8.00
CA ASP A 60 -3.92 -7.41 -7.95
C ASP A 60 -5.41 -7.33 -7.61
N HIS A 61 -5.88 -6.21 -7.06
CA HIS A 61 -7.28 -5.99 -6.71
C HIS A 61 -7.88 -7.16 -5.91
N PRO A 62 -7.32 -7.47 -4.72
CA PRO A 62 -7.82 -8.60 -3.93
C PRO A 62 -9.22 -8.41 -3.37
N PHE A 63 -9.64 -7.16 -3.16
CA PHE A 63 -10.98 -6.85 -2.64
C PHE A 63 -11.91 -6.42 -3.76
N VAL A 64 -13.21 -6.56 -3.51
CA VAL A 64 -14.23 -6.10 -4.46
C VAL A 64 -14.12 -4.59 -4.66
N ASP A 65 -13.90 -3.85 -3.59
CA ASP A 65 -13.83 -2.40 -3.62
C ASP A 65 -12.83 -1.89 -2.58
N GLY A 66 -12.44 -0.63 -2.66
CA GLY A 66 -11.57 0.01 -1.67
C GLY A 66 -10.09 -0.36 -1.77
N ASN A 67 -9.62 -0.91 -2.87
CA ASN A 67 -8.24 -1.37 -3.00
C ASN A 67 -7.21 -0.24 -2.89
N LYS A 68 -7.44 0.91 -3.54
CA LYS A 68 -6.50 2.03 -3.50
C LYS A 68 -6.32 2.58 -2.08
N ARG A 69 -7.44 2.81 -1.39
CA ARG A 69 -7.38 3.34 -0.02
C ARG A 69 -6.79 2.32 0.95
N THR A 70 -7.14 1.05 0.79
CA THR A 70 -6.55 -0.04 1.59
C THR A 70 -5.04 -0.09 1.38
N ALA A 71 -4.58 -0.01 0.13
CA ALA A 71 -3.15 -0.01 -0.20
C ALA A 71 -2.42 1.13 0.50
N TYR A 72 -2.99 2.33 0.48
CA TYR A 72 -2.41 3.49 1.16
C TYR A 72 -2.32 3.26 2.67
N LEU A 73 -3.41 2.81 3.29
CA LEU A 73 -3.44 2.60 4.74
C LEU A 73 -2.47 1.50 5.18
N VAL A 74 -2.35 0.43 4.40
CA VAL A 74 -1.38 -0.64 4.69
C VAL A 74 0.05 -0.12 4.59
N ALA A 75 0.37 0.63 3.53
CA ALA A 75 1.70 1.19 3.36
C ALA A 75 2.04 2.17 4.48
N GLU A 76 1.10 3.02 4.86
CA GLU A 76 1.28 3.96 5.97
C GLU A 76 1.51 3.23 7.28
N ALA A 77 0.70 2.21 7.59
CA ALA A 77 0.87 1.40 8.79
C ALA A 77 2.24 0.72 8.82
N PHE A 78 2.68 0.19 7.67
CA PHE A 78 4.00 -0.42 7.57
C PHE A 78 5.10 0.59 7.90
N CYS A 79 5.03 1.80 7.34
CA CYS A 79 6.00 2.85 7.61
C CYS A 79 6.02 3.19 9.10
N ASN A 80 4.85 3.36 9.71
CA ASN A 80 4.72 3.72 11.13
C ASN A 80 5.31 2.64 12.03
N LEU A 81 5.06 1.36 11.72
CA LEU A 81 5.61 0.24 12.48
C LEU A 81 7.14 0.17 12.38
N ASN A 82 7.72 0.78 11.37
CA ASN A 82 9.16 0.82 11.18
C ASN A 82 9.79 2.15 11.55
N GLY A 83 9.06 3.00 12.28
CA GLY A 83 9.60 4.24 12.84
C GLY A 83 9.56 5.44 11.90
N TRP A 84 8.72 5.40 10.87
CA TRP A 84 8.62 6.48 9.89
C TRP A 84 7.20 6.98 9.74
N LEU A 85 7.05 8.28 9.50
CA LEU A 85 5.76 8.93 9.27
C LEU A 85 5.76 9.56 7.89
N SER A 86 4.67 9.37 7.15
CA SER A 86 4.50 10.06 5.88
C SER A 86 4.11 11.52 6.12
N ALA A 87 4.88 12.44 5.55
CA ALA A 87 4.62 13.87 5.63
C ALA A 87 3.80 14.40 4.45
N ALA A 88 3.40 13.54 3.52
CA ALA A 88 2.55 13.94 2.41
C ALA A 88 1.15 14.25 2.91
N ASP A 89 0.50 15.26 2.31
CA ASP A 89 -0.89 15.54 2.66
C ASP A 89 -1.84 14.58 1.93
N ASP A 90 -3.12 14.62 2.31
CA ASP A 90 -4.11 13.71 1.74
C ASP A 90 -4.28 13.88 0.24
N MET A 91 -4.20 15.10 -0.26
CA MET A 91 -4.35 15.38 -1.69
C MET A 91 -3.20 14.76 -2.49
N GLU A 92 -1.97 14.91 -2.02
CA GLU A 92 -0.79 14.32 -2.66
C GLU A 92 -0.91 12.79 -2.69
N SER A 93 -1.35 12.19 -1.58
CA SER A 93 -1.54 10.75 -1.47
C SER A 93 -2.60 10.25 -2.44
N ILE A 94 -3.72 10.95 -2.56
CA ILE A 94 -4.78 10.59 -3.50
C ILE A 94 -4.25 10.64 -4.93
N ILE A 95 -3.52 11.70 -5.30
CA ILE A 95 -2.99 11.85 -6.65
C ILE A 95 -2.03 10.73 -7.02
N ILE A 96 -1.09 10.39 -6.14
CA ILE A 96 -0.10 9.36 -6.44
C ILE A 96 -0.73 7.98 -6.55
N PHE A 97 -1.72 7.65 -5.70
CA PHE A 97 -2.37 6.34 -5.75
C PHE A 97 -3.33 6.22 -6.93
N ARG A 98 -3.93 7.32 -7.38
CA ARG A 98 -4.67 7.33 -8.65
C ARG A 98 -3.74 7.07 -9.83
N ALA A 99 -2.57 7.71 -9.84
CA ALA A 99 -1.58 7.51 -10.90
C ALA A 99 -1.10 6.05 -10.93
N LEU A 100 -0.88 5.46 -9.76
CA LEU A 100 -0.50 4.05 -9.65
C LEU A 100 -1.58 3.15 -10.23
N ALA A 101 -2.83 3.37 -9.88
CA ALA A 101 -3.96 2.57 -10.36
C ALA A 101 -4.15 2.71 -11.88
N ALA A 102 -3.84 3.88 -12.44
CA ALA A 102 -3.95 4.15 -13.88
C ALA A 102 -2.73 3.72 -14.69
N ASN A 103 -1.76 3.06 -14.07
CA ASN A 103 -0.49 2.66 -14.72
C ASN A 103 0.38 3.82 -15.17
N GLU A 104 0.20 4.99 -14.59
CA GLU A 104 1.02 6.16 -14.92
C GLU A 104 2.35 6.15 -14.19
N ILE A 105 2.42 5.44 -13.05
CA ILE A 105 3.67 5.18 -12.32
C ILE A 105 3.74 3.70 -11.97
N GLU A 106 4.97 3.22 -11.75
CA GLU A 106 5.24 1.85 -11.33
C GLU A 106 5.68 1.81 -9.87
N GLU A 107 5.95 0.60 -9.38
CA GLU A 107 6.36 0.39 -8.00
C GLU A 107 7.55 1.26 -7.61
N GLU A 108 8.56 1.36 -8.48
CA GLU A 108 9.75 2.17 -8.19
C GLU A 108 9.43 3.65 -8.07
N GLY A 109 8.53 4.16 -8.91
CA GLY A 109 8.07 5.55 -8.80
C GLY A 109 7.37 5.83 -7.48
N LEU A 110 6.57 4.88 -7.02
CA LEU A 110 5.92 4.98 -5.72
C LEU A 110 6.93 4.92 -4.58
N ALA A 111 7.95 4.06 -4.70
CA ALA A 111 9.03 3.99 -3.70
C ALA A 111 9.76 5.32 -3.57
N LYS A 112 10.07 5.96 -4.70
CA LYS A 112 10.71 7.28 -4.71
C LYS A 112 9.82 8.33 -4.04
N TRP A 113 8.52 8.28 -4.32
CA TRP A 113 7.58 9.20 -3.71
C TRP A 113 7.54 9.02 -2.18
N PHE A 114 7.46 7.79 -1.68
CA PHE A 114 7.54 7.54 -0.25
C PHE A 114 8.86 8.04 0.32
N GLY A 115 9.97 7.78 -0.35
CA GLY A 115 11.29 8.21 0.10
C GLY A 115 11.39 9.72 0.30
N ARG A 116 10.71 10.50 -0.54
CA ARG A 116 10.70 11.97 -0.42
C ARG A 116 9.83 12.47 0.71
N HIS A 117 8.86 11.69 1.17
CA HIS A 117 7.84 12.14 2.12
C HIS A 117 7.97 11.51 3.51
N LEU A 118 8.83 10.51 3.69
CA LEU A 118 9.00 9.86 4.99
C LEU A 118 9.88 10.71 5.91
N LYS A 119 9.44 10.82 7.16
CA LYS A 119 10.19 11.48 8.23
C LYS A 119 10.33 10.52 9.41
N ARG A 120 11.47 10.59 10.10
CA ARG A 120 11.67 9.81 11.33
C ARG A 120 10.67 10.22 12.40
N MET A 121 10.11 9.23 13.03
CA MET A 121 9.23 9.43 14.17
C MET A 121 10.03 9.76 15.43
#